data_61cce281aa6ed9eb4591ed4f7c198c95
#
_entry.id   61cce281aa6ed9eb4591ed4f7c198c95
#
_cell.length_a   1.000
_cell.length_b   1.000
_cell.length_c   1.000
_cell.angle_alpha   90.00
_cell.angle_beta   90.00
_cell.angle_gamma   90.00
#
_symmetry.space_group_name_H-M   'P 1'
#
loop_
_entity.id
_entity.type
_entity.pdbx_description
1 polymer ?
#
loop_
_entity_poly.entity_id
_entity_poly.type
_entity_poly.pdbx_seq_one_letter_code
_entity_poly.pdbx_strand_id
1 'polypeptide(L)'
;MSYKTELHCHTAGVSACGHITPAELAEKYIAAGYTTVVLTNHISASTFSSENYHGKRDWADKTDFFLAGYHALKEAAGDRLHILLGAEFRLLKHTAADYLVYGLTDEFLYTHPEILTTGFAIFSQRVRAAGMFVVQAHPFRKHMIVTNPKLLDAIEVYNGNKRHCSRNDIADIWADRFQMRKTSGSDTHRPDDDACAGIRTETPITNNEELLAVLRSGNYTLIKEAVDLKED
;
A
#
# COMPACT_ATOMS: atom_id res chain seq x y z
N MET A 1 -13.16 -3.54 -22.31
CA MET A 1 -11.84 -3.01 -21.89
C MET A 1 -11.71 -3.27 -20.41
N SER A 2 -10.52 -3.49 -19.90
CA SER A 2 -10.32 -3.66 -18.46
C SER A 2 -9.27 -2.68 -17.97
N TYR A 3 -9.44 -2.20 -16.74
CA TYR A 3 -8.62 -1.15 -16.12
C TYR A 3 -7.74 -1.77 -15.03
N LYS A 4 -6.47 -1.36 -14.96
CA LYS A 4 -5.51 -1.85 -13.97
C LYS A 4 -5.35 -0.82 -12.86
N THR A 5 -5.39 -1.27 -11.60
CA THR A 5 -5.10 -0.46 -10.42
C THR A 5 -4.00 -1.13 -9.59
N GLU A 6 -2.90 -0.40 -9.37
CA GLU A 6 -1.85 -0.81 -8.41
C GLU A 6 -2.31 -0.52 -6.99
N LEU A 7 -2.03 -1.43 -6.07
CA LEU A 7 -2.44 -1.31 -4.67
C LEU A 7 -1.28 -1.23 -3.67
N HIS A 8 -0.02 -1.43 -4.10
CA HIS A 8 1.13 -1.43 -3.19
C HIS A 8 2.40 -0.94 -3.91
N CYS A 9 2.77 0.31 -3.69
CA CYS A 9 4.00 0.88 -4.23
C CYS A 9 4.53 2.04 -3.38
N HIS A 10 5.82 2.34 -3.53
CA HIS A 10 6.55 3.34 -2.75
C HIS A 10 7.36 4.26 -3.66
N THR A 11 7.60 5.49 -3.17
CA THR A 11 8.45 6.47 -3.85
C THR A 11 9.66 6.84 -2.99
N ALA A 12 10.70 7.29 -3.65
CA ALA A 12 11.80 7.99 -3.01
C ALA A 12 11.32 9.27 -2.29
N GLY A 13 12.10 9.72 -1.32
CA GLY A 13 11.87 10.97 -0.60
C GLY A 13 11.02 10.83 0.66
N VAL A 14 10.15 9.81 0.76
CA VAL A 14 9.33 9.52 1.95
C VAL A 14 9.75 8.21 2.59
N SER A 15 9.49 7.09 1.90
CA SER A 15 9.90 5.77 2.40
C SER A 15 11.42 5.64 2.37
N ALA A 16 12.03 5.27 3.49
CA ALA A 16 13.49 5.09 3.56
C ALA A 16 14.02 3.99 2.61
N CYS A 17 13.16 3.04 2.24
CA CYS A 17 13.45 1.96 1.29
C CYS A 17 13.05 2.28 -0.16
N GLY A 18 12.34 3.39 -0.40
CA GLY A 18 11.93 3.83 -1.74
C GLY A 18 13.08 4.54 -2.47
N HIS A 19 13.41 4.07 -3.67
CA HIS A 19 14.50 4.60 -4.48
C HIS A 19 14.06 4.99 -5.90
N ILE A 20 12.80 4.80 -6.25
CA ILE A 20 12.21 5.26 -7.51
C ILE A 20 11.58 6.63 -7.30
N THR A 21 11.91 7.60 -8.13
CA THR A 21 11.33 8.94 -8.04
C THR A 21 9.85 8.93 -8.41
N PRO A 22 9.05 9.92 -7.94
CA PRO A 22 7.65 10.04 -8.34
C PRO A 22 7.46 10.06 -9.87
N ALA A 23 8.32 10.76 -10.59
CA ALA A 23 8.25 10.83 -12.05
C ALA A 23 8.51 9.47 -12.72
N GLU A 24 9.56 8.75 -12.30
CA GLU A 24 9.86 7.42 -12.81
C GLU A 24 8.74 6.41 -12.49
N LEU A 25 8.16 6.51 -11.29
CA LEU A 25 7.06 5.64 -10.88
C LEU A 25 5.81 5.89 -11.74
N ALA A 26 5.45 7.16 -11.99
CA ALA A 26 4.33 7.51 -12.84
C ALA A 26 4.51 6.95 -14.26
N GLU A 27 5.67 7.20 -14.89
CA GLU A 27 5.96 6.71 -16.24
C GLU A 27 5.96 5.17 -16.31
N LYS A 28 6.49 4.49 -15.29
CA LYS A 28 6.48 3.03 -15.19
C LYS A 28 5.05 2.46 -15.25
N TYR A 29 4.14 2.96 -14.44
CA TYR A 29 2.76 2.46 -14.39
C TYR A 29 1.96 2.86 -15.61
N ILE A 30 2.19 4.06 -16.18
CA ILE A 30 1.59 4.47 -17.44
C ILE A 30 2.04 3.53 -18.58
N ALA A 31 3.34 3.26 -18.69
CA ALA A 31 3.88 2.36 -19.72
C ALA A 31 3.37 0.92 -19.58
N ALA A 32 3.12 0.46 -18.34
CA ALA A 32 2.53 -0.84 -18.06
C ALA A 32 0.99 -0.89 -18.24
N GLY A 33 0.36 0.22 -18.65
CA GLY A 33 -1.06 0.31 -18.95
C GLY A 33 -1.96 0.33 -17.70
N TYR A 34 -1.44 0.82 -16.56
CA TYR A 34 -2.27 1.12 -15.38
C TYR A 34 -3.00 2.44 -15.58
N THR A 35 -4.20 2.51 -15.04
CA THR A 35 -5.02 3.72 -15.03
C THR A 35 -5.06 4.38 -13.66
N THR A 36 -4.71 3.63 -12.61
CA THR A 36 -4.78 4.08 -11.23
C THR A 36 -3.65 3.47 -10.40
N VAL A 37 -3.09 4.26 -9.52
CA VAL A 37 -2.09 3.83 -8.52
C VAL A 37 -2.53 4.32 -7.15
N VAL A 38 -2.58 3.43 -6.17
CA VAL A 38 -2.66 3.79 -4.76
C VAL A 38 -1.25 3.85 -4.21
N LEU A 39 -0.78 5.07 -3.93
CA LEU A 39 0.54 5.26 -3.31
C LEU A 39 0.47 4.85 -1.84
N THR A 40 1.29 3.91 -1.43
CA THR A 40 1.32 3.33 -0.09
C THR A 40 2.65 3.52 0.62
N ASN A 41 3.24 4.71 0.52
CA ASN A 41 4.45 5.03 1.27
C ASN A 41 4.32 4.65 2.75
N HIS A 42 5.44 4.32 3.38
CA HIS A 42 5.45 3.91 4.78
C HIS A 42 5.08 5.04 5.73
N ILE A 43 4.23 4.72 6.71
CA ILE A 43 4.07 5.47 7.96
C ILE A 43 4.59 4.60 9.09
N SER A 44 5.83 4.85 9.53
CA SER A 44 6.54 4.03 10.51
C SER A 44 7.57 4.84 11.29
N ALA A 45 8.15 4.26 12.33
CA ALA A 45 9.27 4.88 13.04
C ALA A 45 10.47 5.14 12.11
N SER A 46 10.78 4.19 11.21
CA SER A 46 11.90 4.34 10.28
C SER A 46 11.70 5.46 9.27
N THR A 47 10.46 5.70 8.82
CA THR A 47 10.12 6.82 7.95
C THR A 47 10.52 8.16 8.58
N PHE A 48 10.14 8.34 9.84
CA PHE A 48 10.35 9.61 10.55
C PHE A 48 11.69 9.70 11.31
N SER A 49 12.56 8.71 11.18
CA SER A 49 13.95 8.73 11.62
C SER A 49 14.94 8.68 10.45
N SER A 50 14.45 8.63 9.21
CA SER A 50 15.26 8.56 8.00
C SER A 50 15.96 9.89 7.71
N GLU A 51 17.02 9.84 6.91
CA GLU A 51 17.74 11.03 6.43
C GLU A 51 16.88 11.97 5.58
N ASN A 52 15.78 11.46 5.04
CA ASN A 52 14.84 12.24 4.24
C ASN A 52 13.96 13.16 5.09
N TYR A 53 13.78 12.86 6.38
CA TYR A 53 12.93 13.65 7.26
C TYR A 53 13.71 14.68 8.06
N HIS A 54 13.52 15.95 7.75
CA HIS A 54 14.16 17.10 8.40
C HIS A 54 13.19 17.96 9.24
N GLY A 55 11.98 17.46 9.51
CA GLY A 55 10.92 18.20 10.21
C GLY A 55 11.15 18.34 11.72
N LYS A 56 10.27 19.10 12.38
CA LYS A 56 10.33 19.43 13.83
C LYS A 56 9.96 18.28 14.76
N ARG A 57 9.62 17.12 14.25
CA ARG A 57 9.19 15.92 14.98
C ARG A 57 7.78 15.98 15.58
N ASP A 58 7.01 17.03 15.39
CA ASP A 58 5.60 16.99 15.71
C ASP A 58 4.82 16.16 14.65
N TRP A 59 3.57 15.86 14.96
CA TRP A 59 2.79 14.99 14.08
C TRP A 59 2.32 15.70 12.80
N ALA A 60 2.08 17.00 12.87
CA ALA A 60 1.69 17.78 11.68
C ALA A 60 2.83 17.79 10.65
N ASP A 61 4.07 18.13 11.08
CA ASP A 61 5.25 18.05 10.21
C ASP A 61 5.45 16.65 9.59
N LYS A 62 5.19 15.58 10.35
CA LYS A 62 5.28 14.21 9.85
C LYS A 62 4.23 13.92 8.80
N THR A 63 3.03 14.43 9.00
CA THR A 63 1.92 14.30 8.05
C THR A 63 2.22 15.07 6.78
N ASP A 64 2.69 16.33 6.87
CA ASP A 64 3.11 17.13 5.73
C ASP A 64 4.20 16.43 4.91
N PHE A 65 5.23 15.90 5.59
CA PHE A 65 6.30 15.15 4.95
C PHE A 65 5.78 13.91 4.20
N PHE A 66 4.88 13.15 4.82
CA PHE A 66 4.29 11.97 4.18
C PHE A 66 3.44 12.36 2.96
N LEU A 67 2.60 13.37 3.08
CA LEU A 67 1.73 13.85 2.02
C LEU A 67 2.51 14.48 0.86
N ALA A 68 3.69 15.03 1.09
CA ALA A 68 4.53 15.59 0.03
C ALA A 68 4.86 14.55 -1.05
N GLY A 69 5.09 13.28 -0.68
CA GLY A 69 5.30 12.20 -1.66
C GLY A 69 4.07 11.91 -2.52
N TYR A 70 2.88 11.96 -1.93
CA TYR A 70 1.62 11.81 -2.65
C TYR A 70 1.40 12.96 -3.64
N HIS A 71 1.62 14.20 -3.21
CA HIS A 71 1.46 15.37 -4.07
C HIS A 71 2.47 15.38 -5.22
N ALA A 72 3.72 15.00 -4.95
CA ALA A 72 4.76 14.90 -5.98
C ALA A 72 4.42 13.84 -7.04
N LEU A 73 3.89 12.68 -6.64
CA LEU A 73 3.47 11.65 -7.59
C LEU A 73 2.24 12.10 -8.40
N LYS A 74 1.29 12.75 -7.76
CA LYS A 74 0.10 13.29 -8.43
C LYS A 74 0.45 14.36 -9.46
N GLU A 75 1.38 15.25 -9.14
CA GLU A 75 1.91 16.25 -10.07
C GLU A 75 2.63 15.59 -11.26
N ALA A 76 3.49 14.61 -11.00
CA ALA A 76 4.22 13.89 -12.04
C ALA A 76 3.29 13.09 -12.98
N ALA A 77 2.23 12.52 -12.45
CA ALA A 77 1.24 11.75 -13.20
C ALA A 77 0.38 12.65 -14.12
N GLY A 78 0.04 13.86 -13.67
CA GLY A 78 -0.91 14.75 -14.35
C GLY A 78 -2.25 14.04 -14.56
N ASP A 79 -2.84 14.24 -15.74
CA ASP A 79 -4.12 13.62 -16.11
C ASP A 79 -3.98 12.21 -16.71
N ARG A 80 -2.74 11.69 -16.79
CA ARG A 80 -2.44 10.41 -17.44
C ARG A 80 -2.66 9.19 -16.55
N LEU A 81 -2.66 9.39 -15.22
CA LEU A 81 -2.76 8.32 -14.22
C LEU A 81 -3.44 8.87 -12.96
N HIS A 82 -4.49 8.21 -12.49
CA HIS A 82 -5.13 8.57 -11.23
C HIS A 82 -4.26 8.12 -10.05
N ILE A 83 -3.93 9.07 -9.17
CA ILE A 83 -3.16 8.77 -7.94
C ILE A 83 -4.10 8.88 -6.74
N LEU A 84 -4.22 7.79 -5.99
CA LEU A 84 -5.01 7.72 -4.77
C LEU A 84 -4.09 7.63 -3.54
N LEU A 85 -4.52 8.25 -2.45
CA LEU A 85 -3.80 8.23 -1.19
C LEU A 85 -4.10 6.92 -0.44
N GLY A 86 -3.05 6.19 -0.14
CA GLY A 86 -3.00 5.08 0.80
C GLY A 86 -1.77 5.21 1.69
N ALA A 87 -1.53 4.23 2.53
CA ALA A 87 -0.30 4.12 3.31
C ALA A 87 -0.01 2.66 3.68
N GLU A 88 1.26 2.34 3.86
CA GLU A 88 1.68 1.12 4.53
C GLU A 88 2.13 1.46 5.95
N PHE A 89 1.33 1.04 6.94
CA PHE A 89 1.60 1.29 8.36
C PHE A 89 2.41 0.15 8.99
N ARG A 90 3.51 0.51 9.68
CA ARG A 90 4.19 -0.37 10.62
C ARG A 90 4.08 0.24 12.02
N LEU A 91 3.21 -0.36 12.84
CA LEU A 91 2.93 0.13 14.18
C LEU A 91 4.09 -0.16 15.14
N LEU A 92 4.37 0.75 16.09
CA LEU A 92 5.48 0.60 17.04
C LEU A 92 5.37 -0.65 17.92
N LYS A 93 4.17 -1.11 18.21
CA LYS A 93 3.89 -2.31 19.02
C LYS A 93 3.72 -3.59 18.19
N HIS A 94 3.76 -3.48 16.85
CA HIS A 94 3.56 -4.59 15.92
C HIS A 94 4.55 -4.50 14.75
N THR A 95 5.83 -4.42 15.07
CA THR A 95 6.92 -4.20 14.09
C THR A 95 7.15 -5.38 13.13
N ALA A 96 6.54 -6.53 13.41
CA ALA A 96 6.63 -7.72 12.57
C ALA A 96 5.39 -7.88 11.64
N ALA A 97 4.66 -6.80 11.36
CA ALA A 97 3.54 -6.82 10.43
C ALA A 97 3.36 -5.43 9.82
N ASP A 98 3.05 -5.41 8.53
CA ASP A 98 2.74 -4.20 7.77
C ASP A 98 1.27 -4.23 7.33
N TYR A 99 0.66 -3.05 7.31
CA TYR A 99 -0.76 -2.91 7.02
C TYR A 99 -1.00 -1.83 5.97
N LEU A 100 -1.54 -2.22 4.82
CA LEU A 100 -2.01 -1.29 3.81
C LEU A 100 -3.36 -0.73 4.23
N VAL A 101 -3.50 0.58 4.11
CA VAL A 101 -4.76 1.29 4.35
C VAL A 101 -5.15 2.01 3.08
N TYR A 102 -6.36 1.72 2.59
CA TYR A 102 -6.93 2.36 1.42
C TYR A 102 -8.11 3.26 1.81
N GLY A 103 -8.30 4.32 1.03
CA GLY A 103 -9.27 5.35 1.34
C GLY A 103 -8.79 6.34 2.40
N LEU A 104 -7.48 6.42 2.61
CA LEU A 104 -6.86 7.35 3.55
C LEU A 104 -7.15 8.80 3.17
N THR A 105 -7.35 9.65 4.18
CA THR A 105 -7.56 11.09 4.00
C THR A 105 -6.55 11.89 4.82
N ASP A 106 -6.26 13.09 4.35
CA ASP A 106 -5.39 14.06 5.06
C ASP A 106 -5.96 14.35 6.45
N GLU A 107 -7.27 14.57 6.55
CA GLU A 107 -7.97 14.85 7.82
C GLU A 107 -7.73 13.72 8.83
N PHE A 108 -7.82 12.46 8.41
CA PHE A 108 -7.57 11.33 9.31
C PHE A 108 -6.14 11.35 9.82
N LEU A 109 -5.16 11.62 8.97
CA LEU A 109 -3.76 11.69 9.40
C LEU A 109 -3.54 12.82 10.41
N TYR A 110 -4.00 14.03 10.13
CA TYR A 110 -3.81 15.16 11.05
C TYR A 110 -4.51 14.97 12.39
N THR A 111 -5.66 14.29 12.43
CA THR A 111 -6.47 14.12 13.64
C THR A 111 -6.10 12.92 14.50
N HIS A 112 -5.17 12.06 14.05
CA HIS A 112 -4.76 10.85 14.77
C HIS A 112 -3.25 10.78 15.04
N PRO A 113 -2.68 11.73 15.82
CA PRO A 113 -1.24 11.78 16.07
C PRO A 113 -0.67 10.56 16.80
N GLU A 114 -1.53 9.82 17.51
CA GLU A 114 -1.15 8.62 18.25
C GLU A 114 -1.27 7.32 17.43
N ILE A 115 -1.62 7.39 16.14
CA ILE A 115 -1.97 6.21 15.35
C ILE A 115 -0.86 5.13 15.33
N LEU A 116 0.42 5.54 15.30
CA LEU A 116 1.55 4.62 15.31
C LEU A 116 1.79 3.93 16.67
N THR A 117 1.32 4.53 17.76
CA THR A 117 1.52 4.01 19.11
C THR A 117 0.39 3.10 19.59
N THR A 118 -0.70 3.03 18.83
CA THR A 118 -1.85 2.19 19.16
C THR A 118 -1.54 0.70 18.93
N GLY A 119 -2.22 -0.17 19.67
CA GLY A 119 -2.23 -1.60 19.34
C GLY A 119 -3.09 -1.87 18.09
N PHE A 120 -2.76 -2.95 17.37
CA PHE A 120 -3.40 -3.21 16.06
C PHE A 120 -4.93 -3.30 16.14
N ALA A 121 -5.51 -3.87 17.19
CA ALA A 121 -6.97 -3.97 17.30
C ALA A 121 -7.63 -2.57 17.35
N ILE A 122 -7.04 -1.63 18.08
CA ILE A 122 -7.53 -0.23 18.14
C ILE A 122 -7.28 0.48 16.82
N PHE A 123 -6.11 0.28 16.21
CA PHE A 123 -5.78 0.80 14.89
C PHE A 123 -6.84 0.37 13.85
N SER A 124 -7.07 -0.93 13.73
CA SER A 124 -8.05 -1.50 12.80
C SER A 124 -9.46 -0.95 13.05
N GLN A 125 -9.87 -0.88 14.31
CA GLN A 125 -11.19 -0.32 14.67
C GLN A 125 -11.34 1.13 14.21
N ARG A 126 -10.35 1.98 14.45
CA ARG A 126 -10.38 3.41 14.06
C ARG A 126 -10.40 3.60 12.56
N VAL A 127 -9.49 2.91 11.85
CA VAL A 127 -9.41 2.97 10.38
C VAL A 127 -10.73 2.53 9.75
N ARG A 128 -11.29 1.41 10.20
CA ARG A 128 -12.55 0.88 9.67
C ARG A 128 -13.75 1.74 10.05
N ALA A 129 -13.79 2.32 11.26
CA ALA A 129 -14.82 3.26 11.68
C ALA A 129 -14.84 4.56 10.85
N ALA A 130 -13.66 4.98 10.35
CA ALA A 130 -13.54 6.09 9.42
C ALA A 130 -13.84 5.71 7.95
N GLY A 131 -14.35 4.50 7.73
CA GLY A 131 -14.78 4.03 6.40
C GLY A 131 -13.64 3.57 5.49
N MET A 132 -12.41 3.46 5.99
CA MET A 132 -11.25 2.96 5.25
C MET A 132 -11.20 1.43 5.22
N PHE A 133 -10.23 0.87 4.49
CA PHE A 133 -10.07 -0.56 4.24
C PHE A 133 -8.66 -0.99 4.65
N VAL A 134 -8.57 -2.03 5.51
CA VAL A 134 -7.31 -2.51 6.10
C VAL A 134 -6.92 -3.86 5.53
N VAL A 135 -5.70 -3.94 5.01
CA VAL A 135 -5.11 -5.17 4.44
C VAL A 135 -3.80 -5.48 5.15
N GLN A 136 -3.53 -6.72 5.47
CA GLN A 136 -2.18 -7.11 5.86
C GLN A 136 -1.32 -7.31 4.60
N ALA A 137 -0.22 -6.56 4.50
CA ALA A 137 0.76 -6.68 3.43
C ALA A 137 1.63 -7.92 3.61
N HIS A 138 2.02 -8.58 2.51
CA HIS A 138 2.99 -9.70 2.45
C HIS A 138 3.11 -10.53 3.75
N PRO A 139 2.02 -11.14 4.23
CA PRO A 139 1.89 -11.66 5.61
C PRO A 139 2.82 -12.83 5.93
N PHE A 140 3.33 -13.53 4.92
CA PHE A 140 4.21 -14.69 5.07
C PHE A 140 5.66 -14.44 4.66
N ARG A 141 6.03 -13.18 4.36
CA ARG A 141 7.43 -12.77 4.19
C ARG A 141 8.23 -13.13 5.45
N LYS A 142 9.50 -13.47 5.29
CA LYS A 142 10.41 -13.79 6.39
C LYS A 142 10.31 -12.74 7.51
N HIS A 143 10.20 -13.20 8.76
CA HIS A 143 10.04 -12.38 9.97
C HIS A 143 8.68 -11.67 10.14
N MET A 144 7.72 -11.85 9.24
CA MET A 144 6.37 -11.33 9.44
C MET A 144 5.51 -12.27 10.29
N ILE A 145 4.57 -11.67 11.04
CA ILE A 145 3.59 -12.38 11.86
C ILE A 145 2.21 -12.16 11.27
N VAL A 146 1.48 -13.26 11.05
CA VAL A 146 0.13 -13.18 10.50
C VAL A 146 -0.85 -12.68 11.56
N THR A 147 -1.62 -11.68 11.19
CA THR A 147 -2.60 -11.04 12.06
C THR A 147 -3.93 -11.82 12.07
N ASN A 148 -4.68 -11.67 13.17
CA ASN A 148 -6.02 -12.26 13.28
C ASN A 148 -6.93 -11.76 12.12
N PRO A 149 -7.46 -12.66 11.28
CA PRO A 149 -8.26 -12.32 10.11
C PRO A 149 -9.49 -11.44 10.43
N LYS A 150 -10.07 -11.57 11.60
CA LYS A 150 -11.26 -10.77 12.03
C LYS A 150 -10.98 -9.28 12.15
N LEU A 151 -9.72 -8.90 12.27
CA LEU A 151 -9.29 -7.50 12.37
C LEU A 151 -8.89 -6.90 11.01
N LEU A 152 -9.03 -7.64 9.93
CA LEU A 152 -8.65 -7.24 8.57
C LEU A 152 -9.87 -7.25 7.65
N ASP A 153 -9.84 -6.43 6.61
CA ASP A 153 -10.83 -6.47 5.53
C ASP A 153 -10.39 -7.38 4.38
N ALA A 154 -9.06 -7.50 4.19
CA ALA A 154 -8.44 -8.37 3.21
C ALA A 154 -7.02 -8.75 3.62
N ILE A 155 -6.38 -9.58 2.82
CA ILE A 155 -4.97 -9.96 2.92
C ILE A 155 -4.31 -9.90 1.55
N GLU A 156 -3.07 -9.41 1.49
CA GLU A 156 -2.29 -9.42 0.25
C GLU A 156 -1.78 -10.83 0.00
N VAL A 157 -2.35 -11.48 -1.02
CA VAL A 157 -2.01 -12.87 -1.39
C VAL A 157 -0.95 -12.95 -2.47
N TYR A 158 -0.67 -11.85 -3.13
CA TYR A 158 0.41 -11.76 -4.09
C TYR A 158 1.14 -10.43 -3.91
N ASN A 159 2.41 -10.52 -3.60
CA ASN A 159 3.34 -9.41 -3.55
C ASN A 159 4.42 -9.66 -4.60
N GLY A 160 4.58 -8.70 -5.51
CA GLY A 160 5.45 -8.81 -6.68
C GLY A 160 6.89 -8.36 -6.46
N ASN A 161 7.29 -8.04 -5.21
CA ASN A 161 8.66 -7.60 -4.93
C ASN A 161 9.65 -8.75 -5.09
N LYS A 162 10.45 -8.70 -6.16
CA LYS A 162 11.40 -9.75 -6.54
C LYS A 162 12.62 -9.92 -5.63
N ARG A 163 12.79 -9.04 -4.64
CA ARG A 163 13.89 -9.13 -3.66
C ARG A 163 13.53 -9.95 -2.42
N HIS A 164 12.27 -10.35 -2.29
CA HIS A 164 11.78 -11.09 -1.14
C HIS A 164 10.87 -12.23 -1.56
N CYS A 165 11.11 -13.41 -1.02
CA CYS A 165 10.13 -14.49 -1.10
C CYS A 165 8.96 -14.16 -0.16
N SER A 166 7.84 -13.68 -0.72
CA SER A 166 6.65 -13.32 0.04
C SER A 166 5.74 -14.51 0.35
N ARG A 167 6.08 -15.72 -0.13
CA ARG A 167 5.31 -16.97 0.07
C ARG A 167 3.85 -16.78 -0.30
N ASN A 168 3.65 -16.26 -1.52
CA ASN A 168 2.35 -15.90 -2.06
C ASN A 168 1.36 -17.08 -2.08
N ASP A 169 1.86 -18.29 -2.32
CA ASP A 169 1.11 -19.55 -2.27
C ASP A 169 0.51 -19.81 -0.87
N ILE A 170 1.30 -19.61 0.18
CA ILE A 170 0.83 -19.75 1.57
C ILE A 170 -0.21 -18.68 1.90
N ALA A 171 0.01 -17.44 1.46
CA ALA A 171 -0.94 -16.35 1.68
C ALA A 171 -2.29 -16.62 1.00
N ASP A 172 -2.25 -17.17 -0.22
CA ASP A 172 -3.45 -17.53 -0.99
C ASP A 172 -4.26 -18.64 -0.31
N ILE A 173 -3.59 -19.72 0.12
CA ILE A 173 -4.21 -20.84 0.90
C ILE A 173 -4.79 -20.33 2.22
N TRP A 174 -4.06 -19.44 2.92
CA TRP A 174 -4.54 -18.83 4.17
C TRP A 174 -5.80 -18.01 3.96
N ALA A 175 -5.82 -17.18 2.92
CA ALA A 175 -6.99 -16.38 2.57
C ALA A 175 -8.21 -17.25 2.31
N ASP A 176 -8.07 -18.35 1.56
CA ASP A 176 -9.14 -19.30 1.30
C ASP A 176 -9.63 -19.98 2.59
N ARG A 177 -8.71 -20.41 3.44
CA ARG A 177 -9.05 -21.07 4.72
C ARG A 177 -9.91 -20.20 5.62
N PHE A 178 -9.70 -18.87 5.61
CA PHE A 178 -10.43 -17.92 6.44
C PHE A 178 -11.48 -17.11 5.67
N GLN A 179 -11.72 -17.44 4.40
CA GLN A 179 -12.69 -16.78 3.52
C GLN A 179 -12.44 -15.25 3.45
N MET A 180 -11.18 -14.86 3.40
CA MET A 180 -10.76 -13.46 3.33
C MET A 180 -10.83 -12.94 1.89
N ARG A 181 -11.10 -11.65 1.75
CA ARG A 181 -10.83 -10.96 0.49
C ARG A 181 -9.32 -10.95 0.21
N LYS A 182 -8.98 -11.02 -1.06
CA LYS A 182 -7.61 -11.11 -1.53
C LYS A 182 -7.22 -9.84 -2.26
N THR A 183 -6.03 -9.31 -1.99
CA THR A 183 -5.42 -8.24 -2.78
C THR A 183 -4.09 -8.69 -3.36
N SER A 184 -3.57 -7.89 -4.26
CA SER A 184 -2.28 -8.09 -4.91
C SER A 184 -1.61 -6.72 -5.09
N GLY A 185 -0.30 -6.64 -4.94
CA GLY A 185 0.47 -5.41 -5.12
C GLY A 185 1.88 -5.68 -5.61
N SER A 186 2.44 -4.76 -6.40
CA SER A 186 3.81 -4.91 -6.94
C SER A 186 4.88 -4.68 -5.87
N ASP A 187 4.56 -3.91 -4.84
CA ASP A 187 5.49 -3.51 -3.78
C ASP A 187 6.77 -2.88 -4.38
N THR A 188 6.55 -2.00 -5.38
CA THR A 188 7.60 -1.33 -6.15
C THR A 188 8.35 -0.35 -5.26
N HIS A 189 9.68 -0.46 -5.23
CA HIS A 189 10.58 0.41 -4.47
C HIS A 189 11.68 1.03 -5.32
N ARG A 190 12.03 0.41 -6.46
CA ARG A 190 13.20 0.75 -7.26
C ARG A 190 12.86 0.84 -8.74
N PRO A 191 13.68 1.56 -9.54
CA PRO A 191 13.47 1.63 -10.98
C PRO A 191 13.48 0.27 -11.70
N ASP A 192 14.20 -0.72 -11.17
CA ASP A 192 14.28 -2.08 -11.72
C ASP A 192 13.18 -3.02 -11.22
N ASP A 193 12.25 -2.56 -10.37
CA ASP A 193 11.07 -3.33 -9.99
C ASP A 193 9.99 -3.31 -11.07
N ASP A 194 9.20 -4.37 -11.11
CA ASP A 194 8.19 -4.56 -12.12
C ASP A 194 6.82 -3.99 -11.65
N ALA A 195 6.04 -3.41 -12.56
CA ALA A 195 4.63 -3.10 -12.36
C ALA A 195 3.80 -4.33 -12.75
N CYS A 196 3.74 -5.32 -11.84
CA CYS A 196 3.33 -6.69 -12.17
C CYS A 196 2.11 -7.19 -11.37
N ALA A 197 1.55 -6.35 -10.49
CA ALA A 197 0.49 -6.76 -9.59
C ALA A 197 -0.56 -5.66 -9.36
N GLY A 198 -1.62 -5.98 -8.63
CA GLY A 198 -2.75 -5.09 -8.39
C GLY A 198 -4.07 -5.75 -8.72
N ILE A 199 -5.06 -4.99 -9.07
CA ILE A 199 -6.39 -5.48 -9.45
C ILE A 199 -6.78 -5.01 -10.85
N ARG A 200 -7.67 -5.79 -11.46
CA ARG A 200 -8.28 -5.50 -12.75
C ARG A 200 -9.79 -5.40 -12.61
N THR A 201 -10.37 -4.31 -13.14
CA THR A 201 -11.80 -3.99 -13.07
C THR A 201 -12.39 -3.73 -14.45
N GLU A 202 -13.72 -3.81 -14.59
CA GLU A 202 -14.43 -3.49 -15.82
C GLU A 202 -14.66 -1.98 -15.99
N THR A 203 -14.70 -1.23 -14.88
CA THR A 203 -14.81 0.22 -14.85
C THR A 203 -13.55 0.84 -14.25
N PRO A 204 -13.15 2.06 -14.66
CA PRO A 204 -12.00 2.73 -14.07
C PRO A 204 -12.26 3.06 -12.60
N ILE A 205 -11.20 3.08 -11.81
CA ILE A 205 -11.19 3.60 -10.45
C ILE A 205 -10.47 4.94 -10.50
N THR A 206 -11.17 6.03 -10.16
CA THR A 206 -10.64 7.40 -10.29
C THR A 206 -10.52 8.11 -8.95
N ASN A 207 -11.15 7.55 -7.91
CA ASN A 207 -11.19 8.12 -6.56
C ASN A 207 -11.28 7.04 -5.48
N ASN A 208 -11.12 7.45 -4.21
CA ASN A 208 -11.14 6.53 -3.07
C ASN A 208 -12.51 5.87 -2.84
N GLU A 209 -13.60 6.55 -3.15
CA GLU A 209 -14.96 5.99 -2.95
C GLU A 209 -15.17 4.79 -3.89
N GLU A 210 -14.82 4.94 -5.17
CA GLU A 210 -14.87 3.87 -6.16
C GLU A 210 -13.95 2.70 -5.79
N LEU A 211 -12.71 3.01 -5.35
CA LEU A 211 -11.76 1.99 -4.88
C LEU A 211 -12.36 1.17 -3.73
N LEU A 212 -12.88 1.83 -2.72
CA LEU A 212 -13.45 1.18 -1.55
C LEU A 212 -14.70 0.36 -1.89
N ALA A 213 -15.54 0.85 -2.80
CA ALA A 213 -16.70 0.12 -3.28
C ALA A 213 -16.30 -1.17 -4.00
N VAL A 214 -15.31 -1.10 -4.89
CA VAL A 214 -14.75 -2.25 -5.61
C VAL A 214 -14.14 -3.26 -4.63
N LEU A 215 -13.28 -2.82 -3.71
CA LEU A 215 -12.63 -3.73 -2.76
C LEU A 215 -13.64 -4.42 -1.83
N ARG A 216 -14.71 -3.72 -1.42
CA ARG A 216 -15.76 -4.31 -0.58
C ARG A 216 -16.66 -5.27 -1.34
N SER A 217 -16.96 -4.99 -2.60
CA SER A 217 -17.80 -5.87 -3.43
C SER A 217 -17.08 -7.16 -3.80
N GLY A 218 -15.76 -7.13 -3.96
CA GLY A 218 -14.96 -8.24 -4.51
C GLY A 218 -15.08 -8.37 -6.04
N ASN A 219 -15.68 -7.40 -6.72
CA ASN A 219 -15.87 -7.40 -8.19
C ASN A 219 -14.59 -6.96 -8.92
N TYR A 220 -13.53 -7.74 -8.77
CA TYR A 220 -12.25 -7.54 -9.45
C TYR A 220 -11.52 -8.87 -9.60
N THR A 221 -10.53 -8.91 -10.47
CA THR A 221 -9.58 -10.00 -10.58
C THR A 221 -8.19 -9.53 -10.17
N LEU A 222 -7.39 -10.43 -9.60
CA LEU A 222 -6.02 -10.10 -9.22
C LEU A 222 -5.11 -10.11 -10.45
N ILE A 223 -4.21 -9.13 -10.52
CA ILE A 223 -3.06 -9.15 -11.41
C ILE A 223 -1.93 -9.83 -10.64
N LYS A 224 -1.38 -10.91 -11.20
CA LYS A 224 -0.31 -11.72 -10.62
C LYS A 224 0.63 -12.12 -11.76
N GLU A 225 1.41 -11.16 -12.27
CA GLU A 225 2.38 -11.46 -13.32
C GLU A 225 3.64 -12.05 -12.68
N ALA A 226 4.16 -13.13 -13.28
CA ALA A 226 5.34 -13.80 -12.75
C ALA A 226 6.55 -12.85 -12.71
N VAL A 227 7.28 -12.87 -11.62
CA VAL A 227 8.56 -12.16 -11.46
C VAL A 227 9.68 -13.15 -11.18
N ASP A 228 10.83 -12.91 -11.76
CA ASP A 228 12.04 -13.68 -11.45
C ASP A 228 12.55 -13.23 -10.09
N LEU A 229 12.40 -14.10 -9.08
CA LEU A 229 12.97 -13.84 -7.75
C LEU A 229 14.48 -13.76 -7.85
N LYS A 230 15.07 -12.70 -7.31
CA LYS A 230 16.52 -12.65 -7.08
C LYS A 230 16.83 -13.64 -5.95
N GLU A 231 17.76 -14.54 -6.18
CA GLU A 231 18.26 -15.43 -5.12
C GLU A 231 18.82 -14.59 -3.97
N ASP A 232 18.44 -14.94 -2.72
CA ASP A 232 18.90 -14.30 -1.48
C ASP A 232 20.39 -14.61 -1.21
#